data_80ec4ca9d08d1071a8cdbd82da218ef2
#
_entry.id   80ec4ca9d08d1071a8cdbd82da218ef2
#
_cell.length_a   1.000
_cell.length_b   1.000
_cell.length_c   1.000
_cell.angle_alpha   90.00
_cell.angle_beta   90.00
_cell.angle_gamma   90.00
#
_symmetry.space_group_name_H-M   'P 1'
#
loop_
_entity.id
_entity.type
_entity.pdbx_description
1 polymer ?
#
loop_
_entity_poly.entity_id
_entity_poly.type
_entity_poly.pdbx_seq_one_letter_code
_entity_poly.pdbx_strand_id
1 'polypeptide(L)'
;MRGLYLITNDDPIQLLLEKLDVALATGQIAILQYRRKKIAKIDQPSEVEQIKALCEKHQVPFVINDDLALAEQFGLGVHLGQSDGEISHAAARLPKGVIIGRTCLNSLELAKKAIADGATYVAFGAVYATSTKPEAGNVGIEVIKQAKQKFAVPICAIGGLTVENSQVVIEAGASLCAVISDILGRSTAEIPARVTAWATLFD
;
A
#
# COMPACT_ATOMS: atom_id res chain seq x y z
N MET A 1 12.53 -1.56 1.40
CA MET A 1 11.20 -2.10 1.77
C MET A 1 10.90 -3.33 0.92
N ARG A 2 10.49 -4.45 1.54
CA ARG A 2 10.08 -5.69 0.88
C ARG A 2 9.05 -6.39 1.74
N GLY A 3 7.99 -6.95 1.16
CA GLY A 3 6.99 -7.73 1.88
C GLY A 3 5.54 -7.36 1.56
N LEU A 4 4.64 -7.76 2.45
CA LEU A 4 3.20 -7.53 2.34
C LEU A 4 2.85 -6.07 2.68
N TYR A 5 2.14 -5.41 1.78
CA TYR A 5 1.62 -4.07 1.92
C TYR A 5 0.11 -4.14 2.15
N LEU A 6 -0.33 -3.91 3.38
CA LEU A 6 -1.76 -3.97 3.72
C LEU A 6 -2.42 -2.61 3.51
N ILE A 7 -3.61 -2.61 2.89
CA ILE A 7 -4.43 -1.42 2.68
C ILE A 7 -5.75 -1.61 3.41
N THR A 8 -6.21 -0.60 4.16
CA THR A 8 -7.49 -0.66 4.88
C THR A 8 -8.68 -0.81 3.93
N ASN A 9 -9.72 -1.48 4.41
CA ASN A 9 -11.02 -1.59 3.76
C ASN A 9 -12.07 -0.66 4.42
N ASP A 10 -13.33 -0.74 4.00
CA ASP A 10 -14.42 0.07 4.54
C ASP A 10 -15.26 -0.67 5.62
N ASP A 11 -14.69 -1.65 6.34
CA ASP A 11 -15.33 -2.27 7.51
C ASP A 11 -15.65 -1.21 8.59
N PRO A 12 -16.64 -1.42 9.47
CA PRO A 12 -16.82 -0.58 10.65
C PRO A 12 -15.52 -0.45 11.44
N ILE A 13 -15.22 0.76 11.96
CA ILE A 13 -13.91 1.06 12.53
C ILE A 13 -13.47 0.08 13.61
N GLN A 14 -14.39 -0.35 14.49
CA GLN A 14 -14.05 -1.29 15.57
C GLN A 14 -13.58 -2.65 15.00
N LEU A 15 -14.30 -3.19 14.03
CA LEU A 15 -13.92 -4.43 13.36
C LEU A 15 -12.59 -4.27 12.59
N LEU A 16 -12.40 -3.12 11.94
CA LEU A 16 -11.14 -2.84 11.24
C LEU A 16 -9.97 -2.82 12.22
N LEU A 17 -10.10 -2.15 13.36
CA LEU A 17 -9.03 -2.09 14.38
C LEU A 17 -8.69 -3.49 14.93
N GLU A 18 -9.71 -4.34 15.20
CA GLU A 18 -9.49 -5.72 15.63
C GLU A 18 -8.71 -6.53 14.58
N LYS A 19 -9.12 -6.43 13.30
CA LYS A 19 -8.42 -7.10 12.18
C LYS A 19 -7.00 -6.60 11.99
N LEU A 20 -6.80 -5.28 12.09
CA LEU A 20 -5.48 -4.69 11.97
C LEU A 20 -4.56 -5.09 13.13
N ASP A 21 -5.05 -5.10 14.37
CA ASP A 21 -4.23 -5.49 15.52
C ASP A 21 -3.67 -6.91 15.37
N VAL A 22 -4.50 -7.88 14.98
CA VAL A 22 -4.02 -9.26 14.77
C VAL A 22 -3.13 -9.40 13.52
N ALA A 23 -3.35 -8.61 12.48
CA ALA A 23 -2.49 -8.61 11.30
C ALA A 23 -1.11 -8.03 11.61
N LEU A 24 -1.07 -6.87 12.26
CA LEU A 24 0.18 -6.17 12.61
C LEU A 24 0.97 -6.92 13.68
N ALA A 25 0.30 -7.60 14.63
CA ALA A 25 0.94 -8.40 15.67
C ALA A 25 1.78 -9.57 15.12
N THR A 26 1.57 -9.98 13.86
CA THR A 26 2.43 -10.98 13.20
C THR A 26 3.87 -10.49 12.96
N GLY A 27 4.12 -9.19 12.96
CA GLY A 27 5.41 -8.58 12.61
C GLY A 27 5.80 -8.74 11.13
N GLN A 28 4.86 -9.14 10.26
CA GLN A 28 5.13 -9.51 8.87
C GLN A 28 4.49 -8.55 7.85
N ILE A 29 3.92 -7.43 8.31
CA ILE A 29 3.40 -6.36 7.46
C ILE A 29 4.51 -5.34 7.21
N ALA A 30 4.87 -5.10 5.95
CA ALA A 30 5.92 -4.15 5.58
C ALA A 30 5.45 -2.70 5.62
N ILE A 31 4.20 -2.44 5.26
CA ILE A 31 3.57 -1.11 5.25
C ILE A 31 2.06 -1.29 5.48
N LEU A 32 1.44 -0.36 6.23
CA LEU A 32 -0.02 -0.18 6.25
C LEU A 32 -0.40 1.12 5.55
N GLN A 33 -1.48 1.11 4.74
CA GLN A 33 -2.05 2.31 4.12
C GLN A 33 -3.47 2.53 4.62
N TYR A 34 -3.76 3.75 5.07
CA TYR A 34 -5.12 4.21 5.33
C TYR A 34 -5.80 4.62 4.03
N ARG A 35 -6.83 3.88 3.61
CA ARG A 35 -7.65 4.15 2.44
C ARG A 35 -9.11 3.83 2.76
N ARG A 36 -9.88 4.85 3.12
CA ARG A 36 -11.27 4.75 3.57
C ARG A 36 -12.14 5.74 2.79
N LYS A 37 -12.47 5.38 1.55
CA LYS A 37 -13.16 6.30 0.61
C LYS A 37 -14.61 6.61 0.96
N LYS A 38 -15.24 5.78 1.79
CA LYS A 38 -16.64 5.96 2.22
C LYS A 38 -16.80 6.76 3.51
N ILE A 39 -15.71 7.03 4.22
CA ILE A 39 -15.74 7.77 5.47
C ILE A 39 -15.69 9.27 5.19
N ALA A 40 -16.56 10.03 5.87
CA ALA A 40 -16.57 11.47 5.75
C ALA A 40 -15.21 12.07 6.18
N LYS A 41 -14.75 13.07 5.47
CA LYS A 41 -13.42 13.68 5.75
C LYS A 41 -13.26 14.17 7.19
N ILE A 42 -14.34 14.62 7.81
CA ILE A 42 -14.33 15.10 9.20
C ILE A 42 -14.04 13.98 10.21
N ASP A 43 -14.35 12.73 9.88
CA ASP A 43 -14.18 11.58 10.78
C ASP A 43 -12.83 10.89 10.57
N GLN A 44 -12.18 11.11 9.41
CA GLN A 44 -10.91 10.47 9.05
C GLN A 44 -9.77 10.74 10.06
N PRO A 45 -9.59 11.96 10.61
CA PRO A 45 -8.52 12.21 11.59
C PRO A 45 -8.63 11.32 12.83
N SER A 46 -9.83 11.08 13.36
CA SER A 46 -10.04 10.21 14.52
C SER A 46 -9.69 8.73 14.21
N GLU A 47 -10.02 8.25 13.01
CA GLU A 47 -9.65 6.89 12.59
C GLU A 47 -8.13 6.77 12.38
N VAL A 48 -7.51 7.78 11.75
CA VAL A 48 -6.06 7.81 11.51
C VAL A 48 -5.30 7.80 12.84
N GLU A 49 -5.74 8.54 13.86
CA GLU A 49 -5.12 8.54 15.17
C GLU A 49 -5.13 7.16 15.82
N GLN A 50 -6.28 6.46 15.78
CA GLN A 50 -6.42 5.11 16.34
C GLN A 50 -5.54 4.09 15.59
N ILE A 51 -5.54 4.13 14.25
CA ILE A 51 -4.74 3.20 13.44
C ILE A 51 -3.25 3.52 13.58
N LYS A 52 -2.87 4.81 13.67
CA LYS A 52 -1.49 5.23 13.92
C LYS A 52 -0.96 4.64 15.24
N ALA A 53 -1.76 4.68 16.31
CA ALA A 53 -1.39 4.07 17.59
C ALA A 53 -1.12 2.55 17.48
N LEU A 54 -1.92 1.82 16.68
CA LEU A 54 -1.66 0.39 16.39
C LEU A 54 -0.36 0.21 15.59
N CYS A 55 -0.12 1.05 14.58
CA CYS A 55 1.10 0.97 13.78
C CYS A 55 2.35 1.24 14.63
N GLU A 56 2.29 2.22 15.54
CA GLU A 56 3.37 2.53 16.48
C GLU A 56 3.61 1.36 17.45
N LYS A 57 2.56 0.78 18.02
CA LYS A 57 2.62 -0.41 18.90
C LYS A 57 3.36 -1.57 18.23
N HIS A 58 3.07 -1.81 16.96
CA HIS A 58 3.63 -2.94 16.20
C HIS A 58 4.83 -2.55 15.32
N GLN A 59 5.29 -1.30 15.37
CA GLN A 59 6.43 -0.78 14.60
C GLN A 59 6.28 -0.93 13.07
N VAL A 60 5.06 -0.77 12.55
CA VAL A 60 4.75 -0.86 11.12
C VAL A 60 4.66 0.54 10.51
N PRO A 61 5.38 0.83 9.42
CA PRO A 61 5.25 2.08 8.68
C PRO A 61 3.81 2.33 8.22
N PHE A 62 3.34 3.58 8.38
CA PHE A 62 1.97 3.96 8.08
C PHE A 62 1.92 5.11 7.07
N VAL A 63 1.09 4.99 6.04
CA VAL A 63 0.92 6.00 5.00
C VAL A 63 -0.55 6.32 4.75
N ILE A 64 -0.82 7.56 4.32
CA ILE A 64 -2.17 8.04 3.97
C ILE A 64 -2.36 7.94 2.46
N ASN A 65 -3.54 7.48 2.01
CA ASN A 65 -3.90 7.45 0.61
C ASN A 65 -4.48 8.79 0.15
N ASP A 66 -3.96 9.36 -0.95
CA ASP A 66 -4.46 10.52 -1.71
C ASP A 66 -4.49 11.86 -0.95
N ASP A 67 -4.52 11.91 0.36
CA ASP A 67 -4.69 13.13 1.15
C ASP A 67 -3.38 13.61 1.78
N LEU A 68 -2.68 14.51 1.08
CA LEU A 68 -1.43 15.10 1.55
C LEU A 68 -1.62 15.94 2.83
N ALA A 69 -2.74 16.66 2.94
CA ALA A 69 -3.00 17.49 4.13
C ALA A 69 -3.19 16.63 5.39
N LEU A 70 -3.89 15.51 5.25
CA LEU A 70 -4.06 14.56 6.34
C LEU A 70 -2.73 13.87 6.72
N ALA A 71 -1.91 13.52 5.73
CA ALA A 71 -0.57 12.98 5.97
C ALA A 71 0.33 13.98 6.72
N GLU A 72 0.30 15.25 6.32
CA GLU A 72 1.04 16.35 6.97
C GLU A 72 0.58 16.58 8.41
N GLN A 73 -0.73 16.58 8.64
CA GLN A 73 -1.31 16.74 9.98
C GLN A 73 -0.77 15.72 11.00
N PHE A 74 -0.56 14.50 10.57
CA PHE A 74 -0.09 13.40 11.44
C PHE A 74 1.42 13.10 11.30
N GLY A 75 2.15 13.82 10.45
CA GLY A 75 3.56 13.58 10.18
C GLY A 75 3.84 12.22 9.53
N LEU A 76 2.89 11.71 8.74
CA LEU A 76 2.93 10.39 8.10
C LEU A 76 3.40 10.45 6.65
N GLY A 77 3.73 9.28 6.08
CA GLY A 77 3.94 9.14 4.65
C GLY A 77 2.65 9.24 3.84
N VAL A 78 2.76 9.32 2.52
CA VAL A 78 1.61 9.44 1.62
C VAL A 78 1.77 8.55 0.38
N HIS A 79 0.67 8.01 -0.11
CA HIS A 79 0.57 7.39 -1.44
C HIS A 79 -0.40 8.18 -2.30
N LEU A 80 0.08 8.69 -3.46
CA LEU A 80 -0.71 9.53 -4.36
C LEU A 80 -1.04 8.79 -5.67
N GLY A 81 -2.29 8.85 -6.09
CA GLY A 81 -2.73 8.52 -7.44
C GLY A 81 -2.39 9.65 -8.43
N GLN A 82 -2.67 9.47 -9.72
CA GLN A 82 -2.28 10.43 -10.76
C GLN A 82 -2.96 11.79 -10.64
N SER A 83 -4.17 11.85 -10.06
CA SER A 83 -4.96 13.07 -9.88
C SER A 83 -4.81 13.73 -8.50
N ASP A 84 -4.02 13.13 -7.58
CA ASP A 84 -4.08 13.47 -6.16
C ASP A 84 -2.93 14.39 -5.70
N GLY A 85 -2.30 15.06 -6.64
CA GLY A 85 -1.23 16.04 -6.40
C GLY A 85 0.13 15.61 -6.91
N GLU A 86 1.13 16.48 -6.76
CA GLU A 86 2.48 16.26 -7.24
C GLU A 86 3.37 15.66 -6.14
N ILE A 87 4.21 14.71 -6.51
CA ILE A 87 5.18 14.07 -5.58
C ILE A 87 6.17 15.09 -5.02
N SER A 88 6.62 16.05 -5.84
CA SER A 88 7.53 17.11 -5.40
C SER A 88 6.95 17.98 -4.28
N HIS A 89 5.63 18.22 -4.30
CA HIS A 89 4.96 18.94 -3.20
C HIS A 89 4.93 18.10 -1.92
N ALA A 90 4.65 16.80 -2.03
CA ALA A 90 4.70 15.90 -0.87
C ALA A 90 6.11 15.83 -0.28
N ALA A 91 7.13 15.68 -1.13
CA ALA A 91 8.54 15.63 -0.71
C ALA A 91 9.02 16.92 -0.04
N ALA A 92 8.46 18.07 -0.43
CA ALA A 92 8.82 19.37 0.16
C ALA A 92 8.11 19.65 1.51
N ARG A 93 6.93 19.07 1.74
CA ARG A 93 6.07 19.39 2.90
C ARG A 93 6.12 18.36 4.01
N LEU A 94 6.31 17.10 3.66
CA LEU A 94 6.35 16.03 4.65
C LEU A 94 7.72 15.94 5.35
N PRO A 95 7.78 15.36 6.56
CA PRO A 95 9.03 15.15 7.27
C PRO A 95 10.03 14.33 6.44
N LYS A 96 11.33 14.63 6.59
CA LYS A 96 12.37 13.85 5.90
C LYS A 96 12.34 12.39 6.35
N GLY A 97 12.48 11.48 5.38
CA GLY A 97 12.55 10.05 5.65
C GLY A 97 11.21 9.32 5.67
N VAL A 98 10.08 10.03 5.53
CA VAL A 98 8.77 9.36 5.40
C VAL A 98 8.63 8.67 4.03
N ILE A 99 7.72 7.73 3.96
CA ILE A 99 7.43 6.97 2.74
C ILE A 99 6.53 7.81 1.83
N ILE A 100 6.95 8.00 0.58
CA ILE A 100 6.17 8.68 -0.46
C ILE A 100 6.02 7.74 -1.64
N GLY A 101 4.79 7.35 -1.94
CA GLY A 101 4.47 6.43 -3.03
C GLY A 101 3.70 7.06 -4.17
N ARG A 102 3.85 6.51 -5.37
CA ARG A 102 3.09 6.93 -6.56
C ARG A 102 2.49 5.74 -7.29
N THR A 103 1.19 5.81 -7.58
CA THR A 103 0.56 4.92 -8.56
C THR A 103 1.04 5.30 -9.96
N CYS A 104 1.61 4.36 -10.71
CA CYS A 104 2.13 4.58 -12.06
C CYS A 104 1.37 3.81 -13.14
N LEU A 105 0.24 3.18 -12.79
CA LEU A 105 -0.60 2.40 -13.72
C LEU A 105 0.23 1.33 -14.46
N ASN A 106 0.43 1.51 -15.78
CA ASN A 106 1.25 0.67 -16.64
C ASN A 106 2.36 1.50 -17.33
N SER A 107 2.85 2.56 -16.70
CA SER A 107 3.76 3.51 -17.33
C SER A 107 5.08 3.65 -16.60
N LEU A 108 6.17 3.25 -17.27
CA LEU A 108 7.53 3.46 -16.79
C LEU A 108 7.93 4.94 -16.78
N GLU A 109 7.36 5.75 -17.66
CA GLU A 109 7.64 7.19 -17.72
C GLU A 109 7.04 7.91 -16.51
N LEU A 110 5.80 7.53 -16.08
CA LEU A 110 5.21 8.03 -14.84
C LEU A 110 6.07 7.64 -13.63
N ALA A 111 6.58 6.41 -13.61
CA ALA A 111 7.47 5.96 -12.53
C ALA A 111 8.80 6.74 -12.52
N LYS A 112 9.42 6.94 -13.67
CA LYS A 112 10.65 7.72 -13.81
C LYS A 112 10.46 9.15 -13.29
N LYS A 113 9.37 9.82 -13.70
CA LYS A 113 9.02 11.16 -13.22
C LYS A 113 8.83 11.15 -11.69
N ALA A 114 8.03 10.22 -11.17
CA ALA A 114 7.74 10.14 -9.74
C ALA A 114 9.01 9.96 -8.90
N ILE A 115 9.95 9.12 -9.36
CA ILE A 115 11.23 8.90 -8.69
C ILE A 115 12.09 10.17 -8.70
N ALA A 116 12.15 10.86 -9.85
CA ALA A 116 12.87 12.13 -9.96
C ALA A 116 12.27 13.21 -9.06
N ASP A 117 10.96 13.20 -8.85
CA ASP A 117 10.23 14.12 -7.97
C ASP A 117 10.32 13.76 -6.47
N GLY A 118 10.93 12.60 -6.11
CA GLY A 118 11.16 12.21 -4.73
C GLY A 118 10.32 11.04 -4.20
N ALA A 119 9.63 10.28 -5.07
CA ALA A 119 8.95 9.06 -4.64
C ALA A 119 9.95 8.02 -4.11
N THR A 120 9.62 7.42 -2.96
CA THR A 120 10.44 6.38 -2.32
C THR A 120 10.07 4.97 -2.76
N TYR A 121 8.91 4.80 -3.41
CA TYR A 121 8.50 3.60 -4.14
C TYR A 121 7.49 3.96 -5.22
N VAL A 122 7.33 3.07 -6.20
CA VAL A 122 6.35 3.21 -7.28
C VAL A 122 5.46 1.98 -7.37
N ALA A 123 4.17 2.17 -7.68
CA ALA A 123 3.18 1.09 -7.74
C ALA A 123 2.62 0.92 -9.15
N PHE A 124 2.56 -0.33 -9.60
CA PHE A 124 2.00 -0.72 -10.89
C PHE A 124 0.80 -1.65 -10.68
N GLY A 125 -0.24 -1.45 -11.46
CA GLY A 125 -1.48 -2.24 -11.39
C GLY A 125 -2.65 -1.59 -12.15
N ALA A 126 -3.78 -2.30 -12.24
CA ALA A 126 -4.01 -3.59 -11.57
C ALA A 126 -3.31 -4.74 -12.31
N VAL A 127 -2.56 -5.58 -11.57
CA VAL A 127 -1.86 -6.74 -12.15
C VAL A 127 -2.86 -7.78 -12.66
N TYR A 128 -3.89 -8.06 -11.87
CA TYR A 128 -5.02 -8.91 -12.21
C TYR A 128 -6.33 -8.15 -12.06
N ALA A 129 -7.41 -8.67 -12.64
CA ALA A 129 -8.73 -8.12 -12.47
C ALA A 129 -9.09 -8.01 -10.97
N THR A 130 -9.73 -6.91 -10.57
CA THR A 130 -10.05 -6.64 -9.16
C THR A 130 -11.44 -6.02 -9.03
N SER A 131 -12.17 -6.43 -8.01
CA SER A 131 -13.48 -5.84 -7.67
C SER A 131 -13.36 -4.45 -7.03
N THR A 132 -12.22 -4.12 -6.45
CA THR A 132 -11.99 -2.84 -5.75
C THR A 132 -11.88 -1.66 -6.73
N LYS A 133 -11.40 -1.91 -7.95
CA LYS A 133 -11.21 -0.90 -8.99
C LYS A 133 -11.33 -1.54 -10.38
N PRO A 134 -12.54 -1.92 -10.80
CA PRO A 134 -12.76 -2.69 -12.04
C PRO A 134 -12.22 -1.99 -13.30
N GLU A 135 -12.20 -0.66 -13.29
CA GLU A 135 -11.70 0.17 -14.39
C GLU A 135 -10.18 0.21 -14.54
N ALA A 136 -9.42 -0.31 -13.57
CA ALA A 136 -7.95 -0.24 -13.58
C ALA A 136 -7.27 -1.10 -14.66
N GLY A 137 -8.05 -1.93 -15.37
CA GLY A 137 -7.52 -2.83 -16.41
C GLY A 137 -6.75 -4.02 -15.82
N ASN A 138 -6.02 -4.71 -16.69
CA ASN A 138 -5.12 -5.81 -16.32
C ASN A 138 -3.76 -5.55 -17.01
N VAL A 139 -2.77 -5.10 -16.25
CA VAL A 139 -1.46 -4.71 -16.79
C VAL A 139 -0.46 -5.89 -16.83
N GLY A 140 -0.80 -7.00 -16.17
CA GLY A 140 0.08 -8.17 -16.08
C GLY A 140 1.39 -7.88 -15.33
N ILE A 141 2.38 -8.79 -15.52
CA ILE A 141 3.67 -8.74 -14.81
C ILE A 141 4.80 -8.09 -15.63
N GLU A 142 4.59 -7.84 -16.92
CA GLU A 142 5.67 -7.38 -17.80
C GLU A 142 6.18 -5.99 -17.42
N VAL A 143 5.30 -5.07 -17.03
CA VAL A 143 5.69 -3.74 -16.55
C VAL A 143 6.54 -3.83 -15.27
N ILE A 144 6.28 -4.81 -14.40
CA ILE A 144 7.03 -5.03 -13.17
C ILE A 144 8.46 -5.48 -13.50
N LYS A 145 8.63 -6.42 -14.44
CA LYS A 145 9.94 -6.87 -14.91
C LYS A 145 10.77 -5.72 -15.47
N GLN A 146 10.16 -4.90 -16.33
CA GLN A 146 10.82 -3.74 -16.93
C GLN A 146 11.16 -2.68 -15.88
N ALA A 147 10.27 -2.42 -14.92
CA ALA A 147 10.51 -1.49 -13.83
C ALA A 147 11.68 -1.94 -12.95
N LYS A 148 11.73 -3.24 -12.61
CA LYS A 148 12.83 -3.83 -11.83
C LYS A 148 14.20 -3.67 -12.48
N GLN A 149 14.25 -3.74 -13.81
CA GLN A 149 15.50 -3.55 -14.56
C GLN A 149 15.95 -2.07 -14.60
N LYS A 150 14.99 -1.14 -14.55
CA LYS A 150 15.24 0.30 -14.77
C LYS A 150 15.39 1.12 -13.48
N PHE A 151 14.79 0.68 -12.38
CA PHE A 151 14.67 1.50 -11.17
C PHE A 151 15.25 0.78 -9.95
N ALA A 152 15.95 1.52 -9.11
CA ALA A 152 16.52 1.03 -7.84
C ALA A 152 15.52 1.09 -6.67
N VAL A 153 14.46 1.91 -6.79
CA VAL A 153 13.44 2.02 -5.73
C VAL A 153 12.58 0.75 -5.66
N PRO A 154 11.97 0.44 -4.51
CA PRO A 154 11.02 -0.65 -4.39
C PRO A 154 9.88 -0.56 -5.39
N ILE A 155 9.57 -1.69 -6.04
CA ILE A 155 8.46 -1.84 -6.97
C ILE A 155 7.29 -2.48 -6.23
N CYS A 156 6.16 -1.80 -6.20
CA CYS A 156 4.92 -2.30 -5.61
C CYS A 156 3.99 -2.83 -6.70
N ALA A 157 3.51 -4.05 -6.55
CA ALA A 157 2.44 -4.61 -7.36
C ALA A 157 1.11 -4.49 -6.62
N ILE A 158 0.03 -4.14 -7.33
CA ILE A 158 -1.31 -4.01 -6.77
C ILE A 158 -2.38 -4.50 -7.75
N GLY A 159 -3.49 -4.98 -7.22
CA GLY A 159 -4.70 -5.35 -7.98
C GLY A 159 -4.86 -6.86 -8.16
N GLY A 160 -5.88 -7.42 -7.51
CA GLY A 160 -6.27 -8.82 -7.61
C GLY A 160 -5.24 -9.83 -7.07
N LEU A 161 -4.29 -9.38 -6.24
CA LEU A 161 -3.24 -10.22 -5.67
C LEU A 161 -3.78 -11.09 -4.53
N THR A 162 -3.37 -12.35 -4.54
CA THR A 162 -3.59 -13.34 -3.49
C THR A 162 -2.30 -14.15 -3.27
N VAL A 163 -2.20 -14.90 -2.18
CA VAL A 163 -1.06 -15.80 -1.94
C VAL A 163 -0.87 -16.75 -3.14
N GLU A 164 -1.97 -17.25 -3.71
CA GLU A 164 -1.97 -18.27 -4.77
C GLU A 164 -1.45 -17.75 -6.12
N ASN A 165 -1.54 -16.44 -6.39
CA ASN A 165 -1.16 -15.87 -7.68
C ASN A 165 0.06 -14.93 -7.64
N SER A 166 0.64 -14.68 -6.46
CA SER A 166 1.65 -13.62 -6.31
C SER A 166 3.10 -14.08 -6.41
N GLN A 167 3.38 -15.38 -6.36
CA GLN A 167 4.74 -15.89 -6.51
C GLN A 167 5.40 -15.37 -7.80
N VAL A 168 4.71 -15.50 -8.94
CA VAL A 168 5.22 -15.02 -10.24
C VAL A 168 5.38 -13.51 -10.31
N VAL A 169 4.61 -12.77 -9.53
CA VAL A 169 4.68 -11.29 -9.44
C VAL A 169 5.94 -10.87 -8.67
N ILE A 170 6.26 -11.58 -7.58
CA ILE A 170 7.47 -11.36 -6.77
C ILE A 170 8.70 -11.75 -7.58
N GLU A 171 8.69 -12.90 -8.27
CA GLU A 171 9.77 -13.34 -9.18
C GLU A 171 9.98 -12.36 -10.34
N ALA A 172 8.92 -11.70 -10.81
CA ALA A 172 9.03 -10.62 -11.80
C ALA A 172 9.75 -9.38 -11.27
N GLY A 173 9.94 -9.26 -9.95
CA GLY A 173 10.70 -8.19 -9.31
C GLY A 173 9.90 -7.26 -8.40
N ALA A 174 8.64 -7.59 -8.09
CA ALA A 174 7.89 -6.84 -7.09
C ALA A 174 8.56 -6.98 -5.71
N SER A 175 8.87 -5.85 -5.10
CA SER A 175 9.39 -5.80 -3.72
C SER A 175 8.26 -5.76 -2.71
N LEU A 176 7.12 -5.17 -3.10
CA LEU A 176 5.92 -5.03 -2.29
C LEU A 176 4.71 -5.60 -3.05
N CYS A 177 3.85 -6.33 -2.35
CA CYS A 177 2.54 -6.76 -2.85
C CYS A 177 1.45 -6.10 -2.02
N ALA A 178 0.67 -5.20 -2.65
CA ALA A 178 -0.39 -4.46 -1.98
C ALA A 178 -1.74 -5.18 -2.08
N VAL A 179 -2.37 -5.44 -0.93
CA VAL A 179 -3.62 -6.18 -0.83
C VAL A 179 -4.61 -5.52 0.11
N ILE A 180 -5.90 -5.79 -0.14
CA ILE A 180 -7.03 -5.42 0.73
C ILE A 180 -7.76 -6.70 1.13
N SER A 181 -8.58 -7.23 0.23
CA SER A 181 -9.55 -8.29 0.49
C SER A 181 -8.91 -9.64 0.82
N ASP A 182 -7.72 -9.92 0.32
CA ASP A 182 -7.05 -11.20 0.60
C ASP A 182 -6.68 -11.36 2.09
N ILE A 183 -6.56 -10.25 2.82
CA ILE A 183 -6.37 -10.21 4.28
C ILE A 183 -7.66 -9.76 4.97
N LEU A 184 -8.13 -8.53 4.72
CA LEU A 184 -9.23 -7.93 5.48
C LEU A 184 -10.61 -8.48 5.12
N GLY A 185 -10.73 -9.23 4.02
CA GLY A 185 -11.94 -10.00 3.68
C GLY A 185 -12.13 -11.26 4.52
N ARG A 186 -11.15 -11.62 5.36
CA ARG A 186 -11.18 -12.81 6.22
C ARG A 186 -11.70 -12.48 7.63
N SER A 187 -12.06 -13.52 8.36
CA SER A 187 -12.32 -13.40 9.79
C SER A 187 -11.04 -13.05 10.56
N THR A 188 -11.16 -12.40 11.71
CA THR A 188 -10.04 -12.03 12.57
C THR A 188 -9.16 -13.24 12.93
N ALA A 189 -9.76 -14.42 13.11
CA ALA A 189 -9.05 -15.66 13.44
C ALA A 189 -8.18 -16.21 12.28
N GLU A 190 -8.56 -15.96 11.03
CA GLU A 190 -7.84 -16.45 9.84
C GLU A 190 -6.71 -15.52 9.39
N ILE A 191 -6.75 -14.26 9.78
CA ILE A 191 -5.79 -13.23 9.32
C ILE A 191 -4.33 -13.61 9.63
N PRO A 192 -3.94 -14.01 10.85
CA PRO A 192 -2.54 -14.30 11.14
C PRO A 192 -1.95 -15.39 10.24
N ALA A 193 -2.68 -16.49 10.04
CA ALA A 193 -2.24 -17.55 9.13
C ALA A 193 -2.09 -17.07 7.69
N ARG A 194 -3.01 -16.22 7.21
CA ARG A 194 -2.94 -15.67 5.86
C ARG A 194 -1.76 -14.69 5.68
N VAL A 195 -1.49 -13.86 6.68
CA VAL A 195 -0.31 -12.97 6.68
C VAL A 195 0.99 -13.79 6.66
N THR A 196 1.07 -14.87 7.45
CA THR A 196 2.23 -15.77 7.44
C THR A 196 2.41 -16.44 6.07
N ALA A 197 1.33 -16.88 5.43
CA ALA A 197 1.39 -17.44 4.07
C ALA A 197 1.91 -16.42 3.04
N TRP A 198 1.58 -15.13 3.19
CA TRP A 198 2.19 -14.07 2.39
C TRP A 198 3.68 -13.89 2.67
N ALA A 199 4.08 -13.93 3.95
CA ALA A 199 5.48 -13.72 4.31
C ALA A 199 6.39 -14.77 3.68
N THR A 200 5.97 -16.05 3.65
CA THR A 200 6.74 -17.13 3.01
C THR A 200 6.99 -16.95 1.52
N LEU A 201 6.19 -16.13 0.82
CA LEU A 201 6.45 -15.81 -0.59
C LEU A 201 7.65 -14.87 -0.77
N PHE A 202 8.06 -14.17 0.29
CA PHE A 202 9.16 -13.20 0.26
C PHE A 202 10.48 -13.76 0.80
N ASP A 203 10.49 -14.97 1.33
CA ASP A 203 11.70 -15.68 1.77
C ASP A 203 12.50 -16.16 0.54
#